data_3e1112e49ae0a8c23313f856126eda41
#
_entry.id   3e1112e49ae0a8c23313f856126eda41
#
_cell.length_a   1.000
_cell.length_b   1.000
_cell.length_c   1.000
_cell.angle_alpha   90.00
_cell.angle_beta   90.00
_cell.angle_gamma   90.00
#
_symmetry.space_group_name_H-M   'P 1'
#
loop_
_entity.id
_entity.type
_entity.pdbx_description
1 polymer ?
#
loop_
_entity_poly.entity_id
_entity_poly.type
_entity_poly.pdbx_seq_one_letter_code
_entity_poly.pdbx_strand_id
1 'polypeptide(L)'
;MCIRDRDVADKALRRQLEAQNAIWGTTIVMEVETGEILAMANLGRAGSSGGSYYERENYALGRSMEPGSTFKLATMLTLLDDAGMSPETTYDTHNGDPVTVGPARNIRDSHRGDHVIDFRRAVASSSNVYFAKAIWDRYGITGKKQEYSDFLHEKLHLGKTVGLERLGERAPSITADWKVPDPGVMLVKMSYGYRVRLAPIQMITFYNAIANGGKMISPVLIRELRRGDHVEERFETQTIASSICSRAALREVQRCLELVCTQGTASLYFKDSTRLRVAAKTGTAQITDARSREGRYYLGSMVAYFPADNPRYTVLTTIETRAQPGKAYYGGPLAGPVVKRMVDYIYNRNRDWYGRVERHGDRCYLGHVKGGDIAQIRRVADKFSPRASFDQRTGWGRARVDSLSNVIITSLPPETGTMPDVRGMGLTDALFVLESRGLKVRFSGVGAVTQQSIPAGARITPGSTVGITLK
;
A
#
# COMPACT_ATOMS: atom_id res chain seq x y z
N MET A 1 12.48 15.80 -7.95
CA MET A 1 12.36 14.34 -7.81
C MET A 1 13.62 13.79 -7.15
N CYS A 2 13.48 12.97 -6.11
CA CYS A 2 14.61 12.33 -5.44
C CYS A 2 15.00 11.05 -6.21
N ILE A 3 16.25 10.94 -6.66
CA ILE A 3 16.74 9.78 -7.42
C ILE A 3 16.48 8.47 -6.67
N ARG A 4 16.74 8.44 -5.36
CA ARG A 4 16.53 7.25 -4.52
C ARG A 4 15.06 6.86 -4.43
N ASP A 5 14.15 7.83 -4.29
CA ASP A 5 12.71 7.56 -4.20
C ASP A 5 12.18 7.02 -5.54
N ARG A 6 12.66 7.56 -6.65
CA ARG A 6 12.35 7.07 -7.99
C ARG A 6 12.86 5.65 -8.22
N ASP A 7 14.09 5.33 -7.80
CA ASP A 7 14.63 3.97 -7.91
C ASP A 7 13.83 2.93 -7.14
N VAL A 8 13.34 3.28 -5.96
CA VAL A 8 12.47 2.39 -5.17
C VAL A 8 11.12 2.20 -5.87
N ALA A 9 10.54 3.28 -6.41
CA ALA A 9 9.30 3.25 -7.16
C ALA A 9 9.42 2.40 -8.43
N ASP A 10 10.48 2.59 -9.23
CA ASP A 10 10.76 1.79 -10.43
C ASP A 10 10.90 0.31 -10.10
N LYS A 11 11.73 -0.04 -9.12
CA LYS A 11 11.96 -1.43 -8.71
C LYS A 11 10.69 -2.09 -8.18
N ALA A 12 9.90 -1.37 -7.40
CA ALA A 12 8.63 -1.89 -6.89
C ALA A 12 7.62 -2.14 -8.01
N LEU A 13 7.48 -1.17 -8.91
CA LEU A 13 6.59 -1.27 -10.07
C LEU A 13 7.03 -2.39 -11.01
N ARG A 14 8.30 -2.43 -11.40
CA ARG A 14 8.90 -3.44 -12.28
C ARG A 14 8.63 -4.86 -11.78
N ARG A 15 8.96 -5.12 -10.51
CA ARG A 15 8.72 -6.42 -9.87
C ARG A 15 7.26 -6.84 -9.97
N GLN A 16 6.34 -5.91 -9.77
CA GLN A 16 4.91 -6.20 -9.83
C GLN A 16 4.44 -6.44 -11.26
N LEU A 17 4.92 -5.64 -12.23
CA LEU A 17 4.59 -5.83 -13.64
C LEU A 17 5.08 -7.19 -14.16
N GLU A 18 6.29 -7.61 -13.79
CA GLU A 18 6.86 -8.92 -14.11
C GLU A 18 6.05 -10.05 -13.47
N ALA A 19 5.74 -9.93 -12.17
CA ALA A 19 4.96 -10.94 -11.44
C ALA A 19 3.57 -11.17 -12.04
N GLN A 20 2.93 -10.10 -12.56
CA GLN A 20 1.58 -10.15 -13.13
C GLN A 20 1.56 -10.28 -14.66
N ASN A 21 2.73 -10.28 -15.32
CA ASN A 21 2.84 -10.23 -16.78
C ASN A 21 1.98 -9.09 -17.37
N ALA A 22 2.04 -7.93 -16.71
CA ALA A 22 1.22 -6.78 -17.03
C ALA A 22 1.68 -6.07 -18.31
N ILE A 23 0.88 -5.15 -18.84
CA ILE A 23 1.18 -4.45 -20.10
C ILE A 23 2.01 -3.21 -19.81
N TRP A 24 1.54 -2.38 -18.88
CA TRP A 24 2.24 -1.19 -18.41
C TRP A 24 1.76 -0.81 -17.00
N GLY A 25 2.48 0.05 -16.36
CA GLY A 25 2.06 0.65 -15.10
C GLY A 25 2.76 1.98 -14.84
N THR A 26 2.15 2.73 -13.94
CA THR A 26 2.73 3.95 -13.39
C THR A 26 2.56 3.97 -11.87
N THR A 27 3.54 4.55 -11.18
CA THR A 27 3.41 4.89 -9.76
C THR A 27 3.91 6.30 -9.52
N ILE A 28 3.19 7.06 -8.71
CA ILE A 28 3.44 8.47 -8.43
C ILE A 28 3.43 8.66 -6.92
N VAL A 29 4.38 9.44 -6.41
CA VAL A 29 4.43 9.91 -5.02
C VAL A 29 4.42 11.42 -5.01
N MET A 30 3.46 12.02 -4.31
CA MET A 30 3.25 13.45 -4.22
C MET A 30 3.29 13.90 -2.77
N GLU A 31 4.00 14.97 -2.46
CA GLU A 31 3.96 15.62 -1.16
C GLU A 31 2.67 16.42 -1.01
N VAL A 32 2.00 16.24 0.14
CA VAL A 32 0.64 16.77 0.33
C VAL A 32 0.59 18.30 0.33
N GLU A 33 1.49 18.94 1.04
CA GLU A 33 1.46 20.39 1.27
C GLU A 33 1.95 21.20 0.06
N THR A 34 2.98 20.69 -0.63
CA THR A 34 3.68 21.43 -1.70
C THR A 34 3.22 21.03 -3.10
N GLY A 35 2.66 19.83 -3.27
CA GLY A 35 2.37 19.28 -4.58
C GLY A 35 3.59 18.70 -5.30
N GLU A 36 4.76 18.71 -4.68
CA GLU A 36 5.98 18.21 -5.31
C GLU A 36 5.88 16.71 -5.62
N ILE A 37 6.19 16.34 -6.85
CA ILE A 37 6.28 14.95 -7.27
C ILE A 37 7.66 14.42 -6.87
N LEU A 38 7.70 13.63 -5.81
CA LEU A 38 8.93 13.06 -5.25
C LEU A 38 9.41 11.86 -6.07
N ALA A 39 8.48 11.07 -6.60
CA ALA A 39 8.78 9.98 -7.51
C ALA A 39 7.68 9.82 -8.54
N MET A 40 8.08 9.52 -9.78
CA MET A 40 7.19 9.11 -10.86
C MET A 40 7.93 8.06 -11.68
N ALA A 41 7.41 6.84 -11.70
CA ALA A 41 7.91 5.73 -12.50
C ALA A 41 6.85 5.29 -13.50
N ASN A 42 7.25 5.15 -14.76
CA ASN A 42 6.40 4.77 -15.88
C ASN A 42 7.06 3.61 -16.62
N LEU A 43 6.48 2.43 -16.58
CA LEU A 43 7.05 1.24 -17.18
C LEU A 43 6.07 0.57 -18.13
N GLY A 44 6.51 0.32 -19.36
CA GLY A 44 5.76 -0.43 -20.36
C GLY A 44 6.55 -1.63 -20.88
N ARG A 45 5.86 -2.72 -21.17
CA ARG A 45 6.47 -3.93 -21.71
C ARG A 45 6.94 -3.72 -23.16
N ALA A 46 8.15 -4.18 -23.47
CA ALA A 46 8.64 -4.27 -24.83
C ALA A 46 8.24 -5.63 -25.43
N GLY A 47 7.57 -5.59 -26.59
CA GLY A 47 7.13 -6.80 -27.27
C GLY A 47 5.80 -7.39 -26.76
N SER A 48 5.36 -8.50 -27.37
CA SER A 48 4.03 -9.09 -27.16
C SER A 48 3.94 -10.03 -25.96
N SER A 49 5.02 -10.68 -25.53
CA SER A 49 5.04 -11.54 -24.33
C SER A 49 6.47 -11.75 -23.81
N GLY A 50 6.62 -11.78 -22.48
CA GLY A 50 7.90 -12.10 -21.84
C GLY A 50 9.00 -11.04 -21.96
N GLY A 51 8.68 -9.86 -22.49
CA GLY A 51 9.65 -8.77 -22.68
C GLY A 51 9.98 -8.00 -21.39
N SER A 52 11.16 -7.40 -21.34
CA SER A 52 11.58 -6.48 -20.29
C SER A 52 10.72 -5.23 -20.28
N TYR A 53 10.64 -4.56 -19.12
CA TYR A 53 9.92 -3.31 -18.94
C TYR A 53 10.86 -2.12 -19.03
N TYR A 54 10.43 -1.10 -19.78
CA TYR A 54 11.19 0.12 -19.99
C TYR A 54 10.32 1.36 -19.82
N GLU A 55 10.94 2.48 -19.51
CA GLU A 55 10.31 3.79 -19.55
C GLU A 55 10.14 4.22 -21.02
N ARG A 56 8.94 4.07 -21.58
CA ARG A 56 8.62 4.33 -22.99
C ARG A 56 7.74 5.53 -23.20
N GLU A 57 6.84 5.75 -22.27
CA GLU A 57 5.78 6.75 -22.31
C GLU A 57 5.51 7.26 -20.90
N ASN A 58 5.19 8.51 -20.75
CA ASN A 58 4.71 9.03 -19.47
C ASN A 58 3.23 8.66 -19.29
N TYR A 59 2.98 7.46 -18.80
CA TYR A 59 1.61 6.96 -18.54
C TYR A 59 0.87 7.80 -17.49
N ALA A 60 1.61 8.42 -16.57
CA ALA A 60 1.03 9.25 -15.52
C ALA A 60 0.32 10.48 -16.08
N LEU A 61 0.84 11.09 -17.14
CA LEU A 61 0.32 12.29 -17.79
C LEU A 61 -0.48 11.98 -19.06
N GLY A 62 0.06 11.10 -19.92
CA GLY A 62 -0.41 10.89 -21.28
C GLY A 62 -1.58 9.90 -21.42
N ARG A 63 -1.91 9.12 -20.40
CA ARG A 63 -2.99 8.12 -20.45
C ARG A 63 -4.22 8.57 -19.68
N SER A 64 -5.26 8.98 -20.41
CA SER A 64 -6.58 9.26 -19.86
C SER A 64 -7.46 8.02 -19.96
N MET A 65 -7.92 7.48 -18.84
CA MET A 65 -8.59 6.18 -18.75
C MET A 65 -9.79 6.25 -17.78
N GLU A 66 -10.70 5.29 -17.90
CA GLU A 66 -11.76 5.12 -16.92
C GLU A 66 -11.15 4.71 -15.56
N PRO A 67 -11.30 5.54 -14.51
CA PRO A 67 -10.64 5.30 -13.22
C PRO A 67 -11.29 4.18 -12.38
N GLY A 68 -12.48 3.72 -12.79
CA GLY A 68 -13.25 2.75 -12.02
C GLY A 68 -13.52 3.26 -10.60
N SER A 69 -13.51 2.36 -9.62
CA SER A 69 -13.91 2.68 -8.24
C SER A 69 -13.04 3.73 -7.52
N THR A 70 -11.91 4.17 -8.07
CA THR A 70 -11.20 5.33 -7.50
C THR A 70 -11.99 6.63 -7.72
N PHE A 71 -12.82 6.70 -8.77
CA PHE A 71 -13.73 7.82 -8.99
C PHE A 71 -14.84 7.95 -7.92
N LYS A 72 -15.10 6.89 -7.17
CA LYS A 72 -16.12 6.96 -6.08
C LYS A 72 -15.80 8.04 -5.04
N LEU A 73 -14.58 8.52 -4.96
CA LEU A 73 -14.26 9.70 -4.15
C LEU A 73 -15.10 10.92 -4.59
N ALA A 74 -15.20 11.17 -5.90
CA ALA A 74 -16.04 12.25 -6.42
C ALA A 74 -17.52 12.00 -6.11
N THR A 75 -17.98 10.78 -6.30
CA THR A 75 -19.37 10.37 -5.97
C THR A 75 -19.67 10.53 -4.48
N MET A 76 -18.73 10.19 -3.60
CA MET A 76 -18.85 10.38 -2.14
C MET A 76 -19.05 11.85 -1.79
N LEU A 77 -18.22 12.74 -2.34
CA LEU A 77 -18.33 14.18 -2.10
C LEU A 77 -19.64 14.73 -2.67
N THR A 78 -20.03 14.32 -3.87
CA THR A 78 -21.30 14.75 -4.47
C THR A 78 -22.49 14.34 -3.61
N LEU A 79 -22.52 13.11 -3.12
CA LEU A 79 -23.62 12.63 -2.26
C LEU A 79 -23.67 13.33 -0.89
N LEU A 80 -22.53 13.56 -0.28
CA LEU A 80 -22.45 14.15 1.07
C LEU A 80 -22.61 15.67 1.05
N ASP A 81 -21.95 16.35 0.11
CA ASP A 81 -21.80 17.80 0.12
C ASP A 81 -22.87 18.50 -0.74
N ASP A 82 -23.13 18.00 -1.95
CA ASP A 82 -24.13 18.58 -2.86
C ASP A 82 -25.54 18.03 -2.58
N ALA A 83 -25.70 16.72 -2.55
CA ALA A 83 -27.01 16.10 -2.29
C ALA A 83 -27.43 16.07 -0.81
N GLY A 84 -26.55 16.46 0.13
CA GLY A 84 -26.82 16.45 1.56
C GLY A 84 -27.22 15.09 2.14
N MET A 85 -26.69 14.00 1.56
CA MET A 85 -27.02 12.63 1.99
C MET A 85 -26.39 12.30 3.33
N SER A 86 -27.16 11.71 4.25
CA SER A 86 -26.62 11.20 5.52
C SER A 86 -25.74 9.97 5.30
N PRO A 87 -24.59 9.86 6.00
CA PRO A 87 -23.78 8.63 6.00
C PRO A 87 -24.49 7.37 6.55
N GLU A 88 -25.57 7.53 7.27
CA GLU A 88 -26.42 6.47 7.78
C GLU A 88 -27.47 5.98 6.76
N THR A 89 -27.57 6.66 5.57
CA THR A 89 -28.48 6.23 4.49
C THR A 89 -28.11 4.83 4.02
N THR A 90 -29.08 3.92 4.03
CA THR A 90 -28.92 2.52 3.64
C THR A 90 -29.54 2.23 2.29
N TYR A 91 -28.94 1.29 1.55
CA TYR A 91 -29.53 0.68 0.36
C TYR A 91 -29.39 -0.83 0.41
N ASP A 92 -30.40 -1.53 -0.10
CA ASP A 92 -30.28 -2.96 -0.39
C ASP A 92 -29.40 -3.16 -1.64
N THR A 93 -28.27 -3.79 -1.45
CA THR A 93 -27.31 -4.11 -2.53
C THR A 93 -27.52 -5.50 -3.11
N HIS A 94 -28.54 -6.22 -2.67
CA HIS A 94 -28.85 -7.59 -3.13
C HIS A 94 -27.64 -8.53 -3.06
N ASN A 95 -26.85 -8.47 -1.98
CA ASN A 95 -25.58 -9.19 -1.83
C ASN A 95 -24.51 -8.87 -2.91
N GLY A 96 -24.68 -7.81 -3.68
CA GLY A 96 -23.84 -7.49 -4.82
C GLY A 96 -24.23 -8.22 -6.11
N ASP A 97 -25.33 -8.97 -6.11
CA ASP A 97 -25.86 -9.62 -7.31
C ASP A 97 -26.36 -8.59 -8.34
N PRO A 98 -26.47 -8.97 -9.62
CA PRO A 98 -26.86 -8.04 -10.68
C PRO A 98 -28.26 -7.46 -10.49
N VAL A 99 -28.35 -6.14 -10.50
CA VAL A 99 -29.61 -5.38 -10.38
C VAL A 99 -29.78 -4.42 -11.55
N THR A 100 -31.03 -3.94 -11.69
CA THR A 100 -31.35 -2.80 -12.58
C THR A 100 -31.48 -1.55 -11.72
N VAL A 101 -30.81 -0.46 -12.11
CA VAL A 101 -30.90 0.85 -11.47
C VAL A 101 -31.29 1.88 -12.49
N GLY A 102 -32.50 2.42 -12.40
CA GLY A 102 -33.07 3.26 -13.44
C GLY A 102 -33.03 2.54 -14.81
N PRO A 103 -32.51 3.17 -15.87
CA PRO A 103 -32.37 2.55 -17.18
C PRO A 103 -31.16 1.61 -17.28
N ALA A 104 -30.23 1.61 -16.30
CA ALA A 104 -29.01 0.82 -16.36
C ALA A 104 -29.25 -0.61 -15.84
N ARG A 105 -28.91 -1.58 -16.66
CA ARG A 105 -29.05 -3.01 -16.34
C ARG A 105 -27.72 -3.62 -15.93
N ASN A 106 -27.77 -4.74 -15.21
CA ASN A 106 -26.61 -5.55 -14.86
C ASN A 106 -25.58 -4.83 -13.97
N ILE A 107 -26.03 -3.95 -13.10
CA ILE A 107 -25.18 -3.30 -12.10
C ILE A 107 -24.92 -4.31 -10.99
N ARG A 108 -23.65 -4.60 -10.74
CA ARG A 108 -23.22 -5.60 -9.74
C ARG A 108 -21.96 -5.18 -9.02
N ASP A 109 -21.76 -5.73 -7.85
CA ASP A 109 -20.52 -5.57 -7.10
C ASP A 109 -19.45 -6.56 -7.56
N SER A 110 -18.21 -6.29 -7.24
CA SER A 110 -17.08 -7.18 -7.56
C SER A 110 -17.04 -8.42 -6.67
N HIS A 111 -17.64 -8.33 -5.49
CA HIS A 111 -17.69 -9.40 -4.48
C HIS A 111 -19.09 -9.44 -3.88
N ARG A 112 -19.51 -10.63 -3.47
CA ARG A 112 -20.72 -10.77 -2.65
C ARG A 112 -20.50 -10.13 -1.29
N GLY A 113 -21.53 -9.53 -0.74
CA GLY A 113 -21.50 -8.82 0.53
C GLY A 113 -22.82 -8.88 1.29
N ASP A 114 -23.07 -7.91 2.14
CA ASP A 114 -24.30 -7.79 2.90
C ASP A 114 -25.46 -7.26 2.02
N HIS A 115 -26.71 -7.64 2.36
CA HIS A 115 -27.90 -7.18 1.63
C HIS A 115 -28.10 -5.68 1.76
N VAL A 116 -28.21 -5.20 2.99
CA VAL A 116 -28.46 -3.78 3.28
C VAL A 116 -27.22 -3.19 3.94
N ILE A 117 -26.66 -2.15 3.32
CA ILE A 117 -25.45 -1.49 3.82
C ILE A 117 -25.64 0.02 3.87
N ASP A 118 -24.92 0.67 4.78
CA ASP A 118 -24.81 2.11 4.86
C ASP A 118 -23.70 2.65 3.95
N PHE A 119 -23.57 3.96 3.93
CA PHE A 119 -22.55 4.65 3.12
C PHE A 119 -21.11 4.21 3.46
N ARG A 120 -20.78 4.09 4.74
CA ARG A 120 -19.44 3.72 5.19
C ARG A 120 -19.07 2.31 4.76
N ARG A 121 -19.99 1.38 4.93
CA ARG A 121 -19.83 0.00 4.49
C ARG A 121 -19.71 -0.08 2.96
N ALA A 122 -20.49 0.71 2.23
CA ALA A 122 -20.44 0.79 0.77
C ALA A 122 -19.09 1.30 0.26
N VAL A 123 -18.48 2.27 0.95
CA VAL A 123 -17.11 2.74 0.64
C VAL A 123 -16.08 1.65 0.93
N ALA A 124 -16.13 1.02 2.10
CA ALA A 124 -15.20 -0.02 2.53
C ALA A 124 -15.21 -1.22 1.58
N SER A 125 -16.39 -1.72 1.23
CA SER A 125 -16.58 -2.85 0.29
C SER A 125 -16.48 -2.42 -1.19
N SER A 126 -16.47 -1.11 -1.46
CA SER A 126 -16.50 -0.55 -2.82
C SER A 126 -17.72 -0.97 -3.64
N SER A 127 -18.92 -0.99 -3.04
CA SER A 127 -20.16 -1.39 -3.71
C SER A 127 -20.51 -0.48 -4.90
N ASN A 128 -20.71 -1.06 -6.08
CA ASN A 128 -21.22 -0.35 -7.24
C ASN A 128 -22.74 -0.15 -7.16
N VAL A 129 -23.42 -1.18 -6.62
CA VAL A 129 -24.90 -1.16 -6.51
C VAL A 129 -25.35 -0.03 -5.60
N TYR A 130 -24.68 0.13 -4.44
CA TYR A 130 -25.00 1.23 -3.52
C TYR A 130 -24.86 2.59 -4.19
N PHE A 131 -23.70 2.90 -4.77
CA PHE A 131 -23.44 4.21 -5.37
C PHE A 131 -24.31 4.47 -6.60
N ALA A 132 -24.60 3.43 -7.40
CA ALA A 132 -25.53 3.52 -8.52
C ALA A 132 -26.94 3.91 -8.07
N LYS A 133 -27.49 3.24 -7.04
CA LYS A 133 -28.80 3.56 -6.47
C LYS A 133 -28.81 4.97 -5.87
N ALA A 134 -27.83 5.31 -5.04
CA ALA A 134 -27.75 6.62 -4.40
C ALA A 134 -27.72 7.79 -5.40
N ILE A 135 -26.88 7.68 -6.46
CA ILE A 135 -26.82 8.71 -7.50
C ILE A 135 -28.11 8.73 -8.33
N TRP A 136 -28.69 7.58 -8.64
CA TRP A 136 -29.95 7.54 -9.39
C TRP A 136 -31.09 8.20 -8.62
N ASP A 137 -31.23 7.94 -7.34
CA ASP A 137 -32.26 8.54 -6.49
C ASP A 137 -32.11 10.06 -6.38
N ARG A 138 -30.87 10.55 -6.26
CA ARG A 138 -30.61 11.98 -6.01
C ARG A 138 -30.64 12.82 -7.28
N TYR A 139 -30.16 12.28 -8.39
CA TYR A 139 -29.96 13.04 -9.64
C TYR A 139 -30.72 12.45 -10.83
N GLY A 140 -30.99 11.15 -10.84
CA GLY A 140 -31.71 10.48 -11.93
C GLY A 140 -33.21 10.70 -11.86
N ILE A 141 -33.83 10.34 -10.74
CA ILE A 141 -35.28 10.48 -10.53
C ILE A 141 -35.69 11.96 -10.48
N THR A 142 -34.87 12.79 -9.84
CA THR A 142 -35.14 14.23 -9.68
C THR A 142 -34.88 15.05 -10.96
N GLY A 143 -34.29 14.46 -11.98
CA GLY A 143 -33.93 15.15 -13.21
C GLY A 143 -32.70 16.08 -13.11
N LYS A 144 -31.98 16.07 -11.98
CA LYS A 144 -30.86 16.99 -11.63
C LYS A 144 -29.50 16.55 -12.18
N LYS A 145 -29.47 15.90 -13.33
CA LYS A 145 -28.20 15.40 -13.93
C LYS A 145 -27.19 16.53 -14.19
N GLN A 146 -27.68 17.72 -14.56
CA GLN A 146 -26.84 18.89 -14.81
C GLN A 146 -26.15 19.33 -13.49
N GLU A 147 -26.87 19.40 -12.38
CA GLU A 147 -26.30 19.74 -11.08
C GLU A 147 -25.17 18.76 -10.71
N TYR A 148 -25.34 17.46 -10.98
CA TYR A 148 -24.28 16.46 -10.79
C TYR A 148 -23.01 16.78 -11.60
N SER A 149 -23.14 17.09 -12.89
CA SER A 149 -21.97 17.40 -13.71
C SER A 149 -21.36 18.76 -13.37
N ASP A 150 -22.16 19.76 -13.03
CA ASP A 150 -21.67 21.07 -12.60
C ASP A 150 -20.85 20.95 -11.30
N PHE A 151 -21.30 20.13 -10.35
CA PHE A 151 -20.53 19.86 -9.14
C PHE A 151 -19.16 19.22 -9.44
N LEU A 152 -19.11 18.24 -10.36
CA LEU A 152 -17.85 17.61 -10.78
C LEU A 152 -16.89 18.61 -11.44
N HIS A 153 -17.41 19.52 -12.28
CA HIS A 153 -16.61 20.48 -13.04
C HIS A 153 -16.21 21.73 -12.23
N GLU A 154 -17.16 22.31 -11.53
CA GLU A 154 -16.98 23.62 -10.89
C GLU A 154 -16.45 23.48 -9.47
N LYS A 155 -16.97 22.52 -8.69
CA LYS A 155 -16.59 22.34 -7.30
C LYS A 155 -15.39 21.41 -7.14
N LEU A 156 -15.41 20.26 -7.83
CA LEU A 156 -14.33 19.27 -7.73
C LEU A 156 -13.20 19.49 -8.74
N HIS A 157 -13.35 20.42 -9.69
CA HIS A 157 -12.37 20.75 -10.74
C HIS A 157 -11.91 19.57 -11.59
N LEU A 158 -12.72 18.49 -11.72
CA LEU A 158 -12.33 17.27 -12.43
C LEU A 158 -12.45 17.36 -13.95
N GLY A 159 -13.11 18.38 -14.48
CA GLY A 159 -13.24 18.63 -15.91
C GLY A 159 -12.07 19.38 -16.54
N LYS A 160 -11.03 19.73 -15.77
CA LYS A 160 -9.87 20.50 -16.21
C LYS A 160 -8.57 19.76 -15.92
N THR A 161 -7.53 20.14 -16.66
CA THR A 161 -6.15 19.73 -16.40
C THR A 161 -5.65 20.31 -15.08
N VAL A 162 -4.58 19.74 -14.54
CA VAL A 162 -3.99 20.17 -13.26
C VAL A 162 -2.77 21.08 -13.43
N GLY A 163 -2.56 21.61 -14.65
CA GLY A 163 -1.52 22.58 -14.97
C GLY A 163 -0.24 21.98 -15.58
N LEU A 164 -0.31 20.77 -16.12
CA LEU A 164 0.82 20.08 -16.73
C LEU A 164 0.67 19.84 -18.24
N GLU A 165 -0.16 20.63 -18.93
CA GLU A 165 -0.44 20.50 -20.37
C GLU A 165 0.83 20.57 -21.21
N ARG A 166 1.75 21.49 -20.87
CA ARG A 166 3.03 21.67 -21.56
C ARG A 166 3.96 20.46 -21.40
N LEU A 167 3.71 19.61 -20.40
CA LEU A 167 4.46 18.38 -20.13
C LEU A 167 3.74 17.13 -20.65
N GLY A 168 2.65 17.30 -21.41
CA GLY A 168 1.92 16.21 -22.04
C GLY A 168 0.76 15.64 -21.23
N GLU A 169 0.22 16.41 -20.27
CA GLU A 169 -0.99 16.03 -19.56
C GLU A 169 -2.16 15.93 -20.54
N ARG A 170 -2.81 14.77 -20.55
CA ARG A 170 -4.01 14.52 -21.32
C ARG A 170 -5.23 15.17 -20.67
N ALA A 171 -5.98 15.95 -21.41
CA ALA A 171 -7.22 16.54 -20.91
C ALA A 171 -8.18 15.47 -20.40
N PRO A 172 -8.86 15.71 -19.26
CA PRO A 172 -9.90 14.82 -18.76
C PRO A 172 -11.11 14.81 -19.69
N SER A 173 -11.93 13.76 -19.61
CA SER A 173 -13.20 13.69 -20.35
C SER A 173 -14.30 13.30 -19.37
N ILE A 174 -15.07 14.29 -18.96
CA ILE A 174 -16.28 14.16 -18.14
C ILE A 174 -17.38 14.93 -18.87
N THR A 175 -18.56 14.34 -19.03
CA THR A 175 -19.64 15.02 -19.72
C THR A 175 -20.05 16.31 -18.99
N ALA A 176 -20.11 17.39 -19.73
CA ALA A 176 -20.61 18.68 -19.23
C ALA A 176 -22.07 18.94 -19.69
N ASP A 177 -22.51 18.27 -20.76
CA ASP A 177 -23.89 18.30 -21.20
C ASP A 177 -24.43 16.86 -21.33
N TRP A 178 -25.74 16.72 -21.21
CA TRP A 178 -26.42 15.43 -21.20
C TRP A 178 -27.08 15.09 -22.56
N LYS A 179 -26.66 15.73 -23.66
CA LYS A 179 -27.08 15.41 -25.02
C LYS A 179 -26.41 14.15 -25.57
N VAL A 180 -26.58 13.05 -24.83
CA VAL A 180 -26.03 11.73 -25.13
C VAL A 180 -27.16 10.73 -25.34
N PRO A 181 -26.97 9.62 -26.06
CA PRO A 181 -28.04 8.67 -26.38
C PRO A 181 -28.74 8.11 -25.13
N ASP A 182 -27.97 7.81 -24.07
CA ASP A 182 -28.48 7.17 -22.84
C ASP A 182 -28.04 7.93 -21.58
N PRO A 183 -28.59 9.14 -21.31
CA PRO A 183 -28.12 9.99 -20.21
C PRO A 183 -28.34 9.35 -18.83
N GLY A 184 -29.39 8.57 -18.65
CA GLY A 184 -29.62 7.84 -17.40
C GLY A 184 -28.64 6.71 -17.17
N VAL A 185 -28.31 5.91 -18.18
CA VAL A 185 -27.27 4.88 -18.12
C VAL A 185 -25.91 5.50 -17.86
N MET A 186 -25.64 6.64 -18.52
CA MET A 186 -24.39 7.39 -18.32
C MET A 186 -24.24 7.85 -16.88
N LEU A 187 -25.25 8.49 -16.28
CA LEU A 187 -25.25 8.93 -14.88
C LEU A 187 -24.92 7.78 -13.93
N VAL A 188 -25.65 6.66 -14.05
CA VAL A 188 -25.43 5.49 -13.22
C VAL A 188 -24.00 4.95 -13.37
N LYS A 189 -23.47 4.86 -14.58
CA LYS A 189 -22.11 4.37 -14.82
C LYS A 189 -21.03 5.32 -14.32
N MET A 190 -21.26 6.64 -14.42
CA MET A 190 -20.35 7.64 -13.87
C MET A 190 -20.17 7.50 -12.34
N SER A 191 -21.22 7.08 -11.61
CA SER A 191 -21.17 6.96 -10.15
C SER A 191 -20.09 6.01 -9.61
N TYR A 192 -19.61 5.08 -10.44
CA TYR A 192 -18.52 4.15 -10.08
C TYR A 192 -17.35 4.16 -11.08
N GLY A 193 -17.20 5.29 -11.83
CA GLY A 193 -16.00 5.63 -12.58
C GLY A 193 -15.92 5.04 -13.98
N TYR A 194 -17.04 4.74 -14.61
CA TYR A 194 -17.14 4.47 -16.05
C TYR A 194 -17.72 5.68 -16.79
N ARG A 195 -17.49 5.78 -18.09
CA ARG A 195 -17.92 6.93 -18.93
C ARG A 195 -17.30 8.28 -18.52
N VAL A 196 -16.26 8.23 -17.69
CA VAL A 196 -15.38 9.35 -17.35
C VAL A 196 -13.95 8.92 -17.65
N ARG A 197 -13.09 9.84 -18.04
CA ARG A 197 -11.69 9.55 -18.33
C ARG A 197 -10.80 10.57 -17.65
N LEU A 198 -9.85 10.09 -16.85
CA LEU A 198 -8.89 10.89 -16.09
C LEU A 198 -7.49 10.29 -16.23
N ALA A 199 -6.48 11.15 -16.28
CA ALA A 199 -5.10 10.71 -16.19
C ALA A 199 -4.73 10.38 -14.72
N PRO A 200 -3.78 9.47 -14.47
CA PRO A 200 -3.32 9.16 -13.12
C PRO A 200 -2.90 10.38 -12.32
N ILE A 201 -2.27 11.37 -12.97
CA ILE A 201 -1.86 12.61 -12.31
C ILE A 201 -3.05 13.43 -11.79
N GLN A 202 -4.17 13.46 -12.53
CA GLN A 202 -5.39 14.13 -12.08
C GLN A 202 -6.02 13.40 -10.89
N MET A 203 -6.01 12.07 -10.91
CA MET A 203 -6.51 11.26 -9.80
C MET A 203 -5.69 11.45 -8.52
N ILE A 204 -4.35 11.43 -8.59
CA ILE A 204 -3.55 11.66 -7.38
C ILE A 204 -3.71 13.08 -6.87
N THR A 205 -3.81 14.09 -7.74
CA THR A 205 -4.06 15.49 -7.35
C THR A 205 -5.40 15.64 -6.63
N PHE A 206 -6.43 14.94 -7.09
CA PHE A 206 -7.75 14.95 -6.45
C PHE A 206 -7.72 14.29 -5.05
N TYR A 207 -7.06 13.14 -4.90
CA TYR A 207 -6.88 12.51 -3.59
C TYR A 207 -5.97 13.32 -2.67
N ASN A 208 -4.96 13.99 -3.24
CA ASN A 208 -4.10 14.90 -2.51
C ASN A 208 -4.89 16.07 -1.91
N ALA A 209 -5.91 16.57 -2.60
CA ALA A 209 -6.79 17.61 -2.05
C ALA A 209 -7.52 17.14 -0.78
N ILE A 210 -7.97 15.88 -0.71
CA ILE A 210 -8.56 15.30 0.51
C ILE A 210 -7.53 15.21 1.64
N ALA A 211 -6.33 14.76 1.33
CA ALA A 211 -5.21 14.71 2.27
C ALA A 211 -4.82 16.13 2.76
N ASN A 212 -4.93 17.14 1.89
CA ASN A 212 -4.56 18.55 2.14
C ASN A 212 -5.73 19.39 2.69
N GLY A 213 -6.60 18.78 3.47
CA GLY A 213 -7.68 19.52 4.13
C GLY A 213 -8.76 20.08 3.19
N GLY A 214 -8.88 19.58 1.97
CA GLY A 214 -9.78 20.06 0.93
C GLY A 214 -9.15 21.06 -0.05
N LYS A 215 -7.93 21.52 0.20
CA LYS A 215 -7.19 22.43 -0.69
C LYS A 215 -6.57 21.64 -1.84
N MET A 216 -6.96 21.97 -3.07
CA MET A 216 -6.42 21.37 -4.29
C MET A 216 -5.28 22.23 -4.85
N ILE A 217 -4.12 21.62 -5.07
CA ILE A 217 -2.91 22.28 -5.58
C ILE A 217 -2.39 21.57 -6.81
N SER A 218 -1.74 22.32 -7.70
CA SER A 218 -1.11 21.75 -8.91
C SER A 218 0.10 20.88 -8.53
N PRO A 219 0.32 19.75 -9.22
CA PRO A 219 1.54 18.99 -9.07
C PRO A 219 2.76 19.78 -9.55
N VAL A 220 3.87 19.70 -8.80
CA VAL A 220 5.13 20.37 -9.12
C VAL A 220 6.15 19.32 -9.55
N LEU A 221 6.47 19.28 -10.85
CA LEU A 221 7.49 18.39 -11.41
C LEU A 221 8.88 19.04 -11.47
N ILE A 222 8.91 20.35 -11.63
CA ILE A 222 10.12 21.15 -11.70
C ILE A 222 10.07 22.18 -10.60
N ARG A 223 11.02 22.14 -9.67
CA ARG A 223 11.11 23.12 -8.56
C ARG A 223 11.82 24.38 -9.00
N GLU A 224 12.91 24.21 -9.73
CA GLU A 224 13.75 25.34 -10.17
C GLU A 224 14.56 25.00 -11.41
N LEU A 225 14.87 26.02 -12.21
CA LEU A 225 15.86 25.98 -13.28
C LEU A 225 17.14 26.65 -12.77
N ARG A 226 18.27 25.99 -13.02
CA ARG A 226 19.59 26.46 -12.59
C ARG A 226 20.57 26.54 -13.76
N ARG A 227 21.43 27.55 -13.70
CA ARG A 227 22.65 27.61 -14.52
C ARG A 227 23.87 27.63 -13.60
N GLY A 228 24.54 26.50 -13.45
CA GLY A 228 25.53 26.28 -12.40
C GLY A 228 24.88 26.38 -11.01
N ASP A 229 25.42 27.21 -10.14
CA ASP A 229 24.89 27.44 -8.80
C ASP A 229 23.81 28.55 -8.76
N HIS A 230 23.58 29.27 -9.87
CA HIS A 230 22.59 30.33 -9.95
C HIS A 230 21.20 29.76 -10.26
N VAL A 231 20.22 30.12 -9.44
CA VAL A 231 18.80 29.80 -9.72
C VAL A 231 18.24 30.84 -10.67
N GLU A 232 17.86 30.44 -11.87
CA GLU A 232 17.27 31.32 -12.88
C GLU A 232 15.76 31.49 -12.65
N GLU A 233 15.07 30.42 -12.27
CA GLU A 233 13.63 30.43 -12.08
C GLU A 233 13.23 29.44 -10.99
N ARG A 234 12.24 29.81 -10.16
CA ARG A 234 11.58 28.92 -9.19
C ARG A 234 10.10 28.79 -9.51
N PHE A 235 9.59 27.57 -9.41
CA PHE A 235 8.18 27.25 -9.60
C PHE A 235 7.50 27.07 -8.25
N GLU A 236 6.61 28.02 -7.93
CA GLU A 236 5.85 28.01 -6.70
C GLU A 236 4.62 27.09 -6.82
N THR A 237 4.18 26.55 -5.67
CA THR A 237 2.96 25.75 -5.58
C THR A 237 1.74 26.59 -5.96
N GLN A 238 1.03 26.21 -7.01
CA GLN A 238 -0.19 26.88 -7.45
C GLN A 238 -1.43 26.22 -6.84
N THR A 239 -2.34 27.06 -6.32
CA THR A 239 -3.62 26.61 -5.80
C THR A 239 -4.65 26.55 -6.91
N ILE A 240 -5.20 25.37 -7.19
CA ILE A 240 -6.32 25.16 -8.13
C ILE A 240 -7.63 25.57 -7.46
N ALA A 241 -7.85 25.11 -6.24
CA ALA A 241 -9.01 25.48 -5.42
C ALA A 241 -8.65 25.55 -3.95
N SER A 242 -9.12 26.59 -3.25
CA SER A 242 -8.91 26.74 -1.80
C SER A 242 -9.68 25.68 -1.00
N SER A 243 -10.81 25.20 -1.51
CA SER A 243 -11.57 24.09 -0.94
C SER A 243 -12.47 23.44 -1.98
N ILE A 244 -12.39 22.11 -2.11
CA ILE A 244 -13.24 21.32 -3.00
C ILE A 244 -14.49 20.74 -2.31
N CYS A 245 -14.64 20.91 -1.00
CA CYS A 245 -15.79 20.38 -0.26
C CYS A 245 -15.92 21.06 1.12
N SER A 246 -17.07 20.83 1.78
CA SER A 246 -17.28 21.25 3.15
C SER A 246 -16.41 20.45 4.13
N ARG A 247 -16.15 21.03 5.31
CA ARG A 247 -15.41 20.35 6.38
C ARG A 247 -16.13 19.08 6.88
N ALA A 248 -17.45 19.05 6.82
CA ALA A 248 -18.24 17.87 7.23
C ALA A 248 -18.06 16.71 6.26
N ALA A 249 -18.24 16.97 4.96
CA ALA A 249 -18.00 15.97 3.91
C ALA A 249 -16.56 15.48 3.90
N LEU A 250 -15.59 16.39 4.06
CA LEU A 250 -14.18 16.06 4.12
C LEU A 250 -13.88 15.05 5.24
N ARG A 251 -14.31 15.33 6.47
CA ARG A 251 -14.08 14.42 7.62
C ARG A 251 -14.70 13.06 7.41
N GLU A 252 -15.92 13.00 6.88
CA GLU A 252 -16.59 11.72 6.63
C GLU A 252 -15.90 10.92 5.54
N VAL A 253 -15.48 11.57 4.46
CA VAL A 253 -14.70 10.94 3.39
C VAL A 253 -13.36 10.41 3.90
N GLN A 254 -12.62 11.19 4.69
CA GLN A 254 -11.35 10.76 5.30
C GLN A 254 -11.56 9.51 6.17
N ARG A 255 -12.59 9.52 7.03
CA ARG A 255 -12.98 8.35 7.83
C ARG A 255 -13.28 7.12 6.96
N CYS A 256 -14.05 7.31 5.89
CA CYS A 256 -14.39 6.21 4.97
C CYS A 256 -13.16 5.63 4.29
N LEU A 257 -12.20 6.46 3.85
CA LEU A 257 -10.96 6.00 3.21
C LEU A 257 -10.06 5.22 4.18
N GLU A 258 -10.06 5.54 5.47
CA GLU A 258 -9.41 4.72 6.50
C GLU A 258 -10.11 3.36 6.69
N LEU A 259 -11.45 3.33 6.65
CA LEU A 259 -12.20 2.07 6.73
C LEU A 259 -11.87 1.11 5.57
N VAL A 260 -11.55 1.63 4.39
CA VAL A 260 -11.05 0.81 3.27
C VAL A 260 -9.76 0.07 3.65
N CYS A 261 -8.89 0.68 4.46
CA CYS A 261 -7.63 0.09 4.91
C CYS A 261 -7.81 -0.88 6.09
N THR A 262 -8.78 -0.65 6.95
CA THR A 262 -8.97 -1.48 8.15
C THR A 262 -9.94 -2.64 7.95
N GLN A 263 -11.01 -2.43 7.19
CA GLN A 263 -12.13 -3.37 7.03
C GLN A 263 -12.50 -3.65 5.57
N GLY A 264 -11.90 -2.92 4.62
CA GLY A 264 -12.29 -2.93 3.22
C GLY A 264 -11.27 -3.55 2.27
N THR A 265 -11.33 -3.11 1.02
CA THR A 265 -10.60 -3.68 -0.11
C THR A 265 -9.07 -3.51 -0.06
N ALA A 266 -8.55 -2.64 0.82
CA ALA A 266 -7.11 -2.47 1.07
C ALA A 266 -6.64 -3.09 2.39
N SER A 267 -7.52 -3.77 3.15
CA SER A 267 -7.21 -4.32 4.47
C SER A 267 -6.07 -5.35 4.45
N LEU A 268 -5.92 -6.11 3.38
CA LEU A 268 -4.81 -7.05 3.20
C LEU A 268 -3.43 -6.40 3.37
N TYR A 269 -3.31 -5.10 3.06
CA TYR A 269 -2.04 -4.37 3.08
C TYR A 269 -1.84 -3.54 4.34
N PHE A 270 -2.91 -3.09 4.99
CA PHE A 270 -2.82 -2.02 6.00
C PHE A 270 -3.53 -2.29 7.32
N LYS A 271 -4.37 -3.34 7.46
CA LYS A 271 -5.16 -3.60 8.69
C LYS A 271 -4.29 -3.79 9.95
N ASP A 272 -3.11 -4.40 9.78
CA ASP A 272 -2.20 -4.70 10.89
C ASP A 272 -1.14 -3.59 11.12
N SER A 273 -1.29 -2.47 10.41
CA SER A 273 -0.39 -1.32 10.54
C SER A 273 -0.74 -0.49 11.78
N THR A 274 -0.32 -0.97 12.96
CA THR A 274 -0.61 -0.33 14.24
C THR A 274 0.11 1.00 14.45
N ARG A 275 1.19 1.24 13.70
CA ARG A 275 2.05 2.43 13.85
C ARG A 275 1.82 3.52 12.83
N LEU A 276 1.23 3.18 11.68
CA LEU A 276 0.97 4.11 10.59
C LEU A 276 -0.46 3.92 10.08
N ARG A 277 -1.31 4.89 10.36
CA ARG A 277 -2.66 4.93 9.79
C ARG A 277 -2.58 5.34 8.33
N VAL A 278 -3.26 4.60 7.47
CA VAL A 278 -3.30 4.84 6.02
C VAL A 278 -4.75 4.96 5.59
N ALA A 279 -5.03 5.91 4.72
CA ALA A 279 -6.32 6.06 4.06
C ALA A 279 -6.13 5.75 2.57
N ALA A 280 -6.99 4.91 1.99
CA ALA A 280 -6.83 4.49 0.61
C ALA A 280 -8.14 4.20 -0.11
N LYS A 281 -8.05 4.04 -1.42
CA LYS A 281 -9.12 3.51 -2.27
C LYS A 281 -8.53 2.64 -3.38
N THR A 282 -9.09 1.47 -3.57
CA THR A 282 -8.80 0.60 -4.71
C THR A 282 -9.77 0.88 -5.85
N GLY A 283 -9.32 0.66 -7.07
CA GLY A 283 -10.14 0.74 -8.28
C GLY A 283 -9.82 -0.38 -9.25
N THR A 284 -10.85 -0.84 -9.93
CA THR A 284 -10.73 -1.79 -11.05
C THR A 284 -11.67 -1.32 -12.13
N ALA A 285 -11.14 -1.09 -13.32
CA ALA A 285 -11.95 -0.81 -14.51
C ALA A 285 -11.67 -1.89 -15.56
N GLN A 286 -12.73 -2.41 -16.16
CA GLN A 286 -12.61 -3.25 -17.35
C GLN A 286 -12.49 -2.34 -18.56
N ILE A 287 -11.44 -2.53 -19.34
CA ILE A 287 -11.22 -1.74 -20.56
C ILE A 287 -12.08 -2.31 -21.69
N THR A 288 -12.89 -1.46 -22.32
CA THR A 288 -13.81 -1.81 -23.40
C THR A 288 -13.45 -1.07 -24.68
N ASP A 289 -12.22 -1.27 -25.18
CA ASP A 289 -11.76 -0.74 -26.46
C ASP A 289 -11.66 -1.84 -27.53
N ALA A 290 -11.09 -1.53 -28.70
CA ALA A 290 -10.95 -2.47 -29.81
C ALA A 290 -10.21 -3.76 -29.41
N ARG A 291 -9.28 -3.69 -28.45
CA ARG A 291 -8.52 -4.83 -27.92
C ARG A 291 -9.39 -5.81 -27.13
N SER A 292 -10.58 -5.40 -26.70
CA SER A 292 -11.54 -6.26 -25.99
C SER A 292 -12.01 -7.45 -26.81
N ARG A 293 -11.84 -7.42 -28.13
CA ARG A 293 -12.12 -8.54 -29.03
C ARG A 293 -11.09 -9.66 -28.90
N GLU A 294 -9.88 -9.34 -28.43
CA GLU A 294 -8.77 -10.28 -28.25
C GLU A 294 -8.69 -10.84 -26.82
N GLY A 295 -9.44 -10.28 -25.90
CA GLY A 295 -9.45 -10.70 -24.50
C GLY A 295 -9.97 -9.61 -23.55
N ARG A 296 -10.03 -9.93 -22.26
CA ARG A 296 -10.46 -9.00 -21.24
C ARG A 296 -9.23 -8.25 -20.68
N TYR A 297 -9.28 -6.94 -20.75
CA TYR A 297 -8.25 -6.05 -20.23
C TYR A 297 -8.79 -5.29 -19.01
N TYR A 298 -7.93 -5.07 -18.03
CA TYR A 298 -8.29 -4.41 -16.80
C TYR A 298 -7.25 -3.36 -16.42
N LEU A 299 -7.73 -2.28 -15.85
CA LEU A 299 -6.94 -1.27 -15.17
C LEU A 299 -7.14 -1.44 -13.67
N GLY A 300 -6.09 -1.83 -12.96
CA GLY A 300 -6.08 -1.92 -11.50
C GLY A 300 -5.35 -0.76 -10.89
N SER A 301 -5.99 -0.06 -9.96
CA SER A 301 -5.43 1.14 -9.32
C SER A 301 -5.57 1.07 -7.80
N MET A 302 -4.65 1.72 -7.11
CA MET A 302 -4.76 2.06 -5.70
C MET A 302 -4.19 3.46 -5.46
N VAL A 303 -4.95 4.28 -4.76
CA VAL A 303 -4.48 5.58 -4.25
C VAL A 303 -4.51 5.52 -2.74
N ALA A 304 -3.47 6.03 -2.10
CA ALA A 304 -3.38 6.10 -0.65
C ALA A 304 -2.72 7.41 -0.22
N TYR A 305 -3.10 7.93 0.95
CA TYR A 305 -2.35 8.98 1.62
C TYR A 305 -2.03 8.60 3.06
N PHE A 306 -0.93 9.12 3.58
CA PHE A 306 -0.43 8.76 4.90
C PHE A 306 0.54 9.80 5.47
N PRO A 307 0.72 9.88 6.84
CA PRO A 307 -0.17 9.28 7.84
C PRO A 307 -1.61 9.79 7.66
N ALA A 308 -2.64 9.01 7.98
CA ALA A 308 -4.03 9.42 7.72
C ALA A 308 -4.51 10.56 8.64
N ASP A 309 -3.93 10.67 9.83
CA ASP A 309 -4.22 11.70 10.85
C ASP A 309 -3.45 13.00 10.63
N ASN A 310 -2.30 12.96 9.94
CA ASN A 310 -1.51 14.13 9.56
C ASN A 310 -0.86 13.87 8.19
N PRO A 311 -1.62 13.95 7.10
CA PRO A 311 -1.18 13.52 5.78
C PRO A 311 0.04 14.31 5.28
N ARG A 312 1.07 13.57 4.87
CA ARG A 312 2.31 14.14 4.33
C ARG A 312 2.57 13.71 2.89
N TYR A 313 2.10 12.52 2.51
CA TYR A 313 2.33 11.98 1.17
C TYR A 313 1.08 11.29 0.63
N THR A 314 0.88 11.45 -0.66
CA THR A 314 -0.11 10.72 -1.45
C THR A 314 0.64 9.83 -2.46
N VAL A 315 0.22 8.58 -2.57
CA VAL A 315 0.78 7.59 -3.51
C VAL A 315 -0.33 7.03 -4.38
N LEU A 316 -0.09 6.98 -5.69
CA LEU A 316 -0.96 6.31 -6.63
C LEU A 316 -0.15 5.29 -7.42
N THR A 317 -0.71 4.11 -7.61
CA THR A 317 -0.24 3.12 -8.59
C THR A 317 -1.40 2.70 -9.48
N THR A 318 -1.14 2.65 -10.78
CA THR A 318 -2.09 2.17 -11.80
C THR A 318 -1.37 1.18 -12.71
N ILE A 319 -1.98 0.02 -12.95
CA ILE A 319 -1.41 -1.06 -13.76
C ILE A 319 -2.48 -1.58 -14.74
N GLU A 320 -2.14 -1.65 -16.02
CA GLU A 320 -2.96 -2.31 -17.04
C GLU A 320 -2.49 -3.75 -17.25
N THR A 321 -3.44 -4.67 -17.22
CA THR A 321 -3.18 -6.08 -17.47
C THR A 321 -4.25 -6.73 -18.35
N ARG A 322 -3.89 -7.83 -19.01
CA ARG A 322 -4.85 -8.75 -19.63
C ARG A 322 -5.20 -9.84 -18.61
N ALA A 323 -6.47 -10.21 -18.51
CA ALA A 323 -6.88 -11.32 -17.66
C ALA A 323 -6.20 -12.62 -18.12
N GLN A 324 -5.53 -13.29 -17.19
CA GLN A 324 -4.81 -14.54 -17.40
C GLN A 324 -5.06 -15.47 -16.21
N PRO A 325 -5.09 -16.80 -16.42
CA PRO A 325 -5.17 -17.75 -15.31
C PRO A 325 -4.04 -17.55 -14.30
N GLY A 326 -4.37 -17.56 -13.01
CA GLY A 326 -3.42 -17.41 -11.91
C GLY A 326 -2.81 -16.02 -11.74
N LYS A 327 -3.24 -15.01 -12.53
CA LYS A 327 -2.80 -13.62 -12.41
C LYS A 327 -3.90 -12.72 -11.88
N ALA A 328 -3.50 -11.68 -11.15
CA ALA A 328 -4.43 -10.70 -10.61
C ALA A 328 -4.94 -9.74 -11.69
N TYR A 329 -6.18 -9.31 -11.56
CA TYR A 329 -6.77 -8.23 -12.37
C TYR A 329 -7.54 -7.19 -11.54
N TYR A 330 -7.78 -7.44 -10.25
CA TYR A 330 -8.34 -6.45 -9.33
C TYR A 330 -7.29 -5.45 -8.87
N GLY A 331 -7.75 -4.21 -8.62
CA GLY A 331 -6.86 -3.10 -8.24
C GLY A 331 -6.06 -3.34 -6.96
N GLY A 332 -6.66 -3.96 -5.93
CA GLY A 332 -5.93 -4.33 -4.72
C GLY A 332 -4.71 -5.19 -5.04
N PRO A 333 -4.86 -6.43 -5.53
CA PRO A 333 -3.74 -7.32 -5.85
C PRO A 333 -2.78 -6.79 -6.93
N LEU A 334 -3.23 -5.94 -7.87
CA LEU A 334 -2.36 -5.35 -8.89
C LEU A 334 -1.52 -4.19 -8.33
N ALA A 335 -2.15 -3.19 -7.74
CA ALA A 335 -1.49 -1.96 -7.33
C ALA A 335 -1.04 -1.96 -5.87
N GLY A 336 -1.73 -2.72 -5.02
CA GLY A 336 -1.48 -2.74 -3.57
C GLY A 336 -0.06 -3.07 -3.15
N PRO A 337 0.62 -4.09 -3.71
CA PRO A 337 2.00 -4.42 -3.36
C PRO A 337 2.97 -3.25 -3.62
N VAL A 338 2.76 -2.48 -4.70
CA VAL A 338 3.59 -1.32 -5.04
C VAL A 338 3.34 -0.18 -4.07
N VAL A 339 2.05 0.17 -3.84
CA VAL A 339 1.66 1.21 -2.87
C VAL A 339 2.18 0.87 -1.47
N LYS A 340 1.98 -0.36 -1.00
CA LYS A 340 2.49 -0.83 0.31
C LYS A 340 4.00 -0.66 0.41
N ARG A 341 4.75 -1.04 -0.63
CA ARG A 341 6.20 -0.89 -0.67
C ARG A 341 6.64 0.57 -0.56
N MET A 342 5.93 1.48 -1.25
CA MET A 342 6.23 2.92 -1.17
C MET A 342 5.90 3.49 0.21
N VAL A 343 4.74 3.12 0.77
CA VAL A 343 4.33 3.52 2.13
C VAL A 343 5.38 3.07 3.17
N ASP A 344 5.78 1.80 3.14
CA ASP A 344 6.76 1.26 4.08
C ASP A 344 8.14 1.92 3.93
N TYR A 345 8.56 2.16 2.68
CA TYR A 345 9.83 2.81 2.40
C TYR A 345 9.87 4.24 2.94
N ILE A 346 8.83 5.02 2.65
CA ILE A 346 8.73 6.41 3.11
C ILE A 346 8.61 6.47 4.64
N TYR A 347 7.79 5.59 5.24
CA TYR A 347 7.66 5.49 6.68
C TYR A 347 9.01 5.23 7.35
N ASN A 348 9.76 4.24 6.85
CA ASN A 348 11.06 3.88 7.41
C ASN A 348 12.13 4.98 7.29
N ARG A 349 11.96 5.94 6.39
CA ARG A 349 12.86 7.11 6.27
C ARG A 349 12.52 8.26 7.22
N ASN A 350 11.26 8.38 7.58
CA ASN A 350 10.78 9.49 8.42
C ASN A 350 10.83 9.09 9.89
N ARG A 351 12.03 9.16 10.49
CA ARG A 351 12.25 8.76 11.88
C ARG A 351 11.42 9.56 12.88
N ASP A 352 11.04 10.78 12.54
CA ASP A 352 10.21 11.66 13.37
C ASP A 352 8.77 11.16 13.55
N TRP A 353 8.32 10.24 12.65
CA TRP A 353 7.01 9.59 12.75
C TRP A 353 7.01 8.43 13.74
N TYR A 354 8.20 7.93 14.06
CA TYR A 354 8.33 7.03 15.20
C TYR A 354 8.13 7.89 16.45
N GLY A 355 6.96 7.83 17.07
CA GLY A 355 6.78 8.40 18.41
C GLY A 355 7.97 7.95 19.27
N ARG A 356 8.39 8.78 20.21
CA ARG A 356 9.37 8.34 21.21
C ARG A 356 8.94 6.96 21.66
N VAL A 357 9.82 5.98 21.51
CA VAL A 357 9.60 4.65 22.08
C VAL A 357 9.41 4.92 23.56
N GLU A 358 8.14 5.05 23.98
CA GLU A 358 7.84 5.02 25.39
C GLU A 358 8.43 3.69 25.86
N ARG A 359 9.42 3.79 26.74
CA ARG A 359 9.88 2.65 27.48
C ARG A 359 8.68 2.19 28.30
N HIS A 360 7.84 1.36 27.72
CA HIS A 360 6.85 0.62 28.47
C HIS A 360 7.62 -0.29 29.39
N GLY A 361 7.90 0.28 30.57
CA GLY A 361 8.49 -0.40 31.72
C GLY A 361 9.35 -1.62 31.40
N ASP A 362 10.22 -2.03 32.20
CA ASP A 362 11.24 -3.09 32.14
C ASP A 362 10.99 -4.41 31.35
N ARG A 363 10.10 -4.41 30.34
CA ARG A 363 9.76 -5.57 29.53
C ARG A 363 10.28 -5.41 28.10
N CYS A 364 11.59 -5.58 27.93
CA CYS A 364 12.14 -5.86 26.62
C CYS A 364 11.90 -7.35 26.29
N TYR A 365 11.00 -7.65 25.36
CA TYR A 365 10.81 -8.99 24.84
C TYR A 365 11.93 -9.33 23.86
N LEU A 366 12.87 -10.15 24.30
CA LEU A 366 13.87 -10.75 23.43
C LEU A 366 13.33 -12.12 22.96
N GLY A 367 12.77 -12.19 21.75
CA GLY A 367 12.16 -13.41 21.21
C GLY A 367 13.13 -14.58 21.07
N HIS A 368 14.40 -14.32 20.81
CA HIS A 368 15.47 -15.31 20.73
C HIS A 368 16.79 -14.72 21.19
N VAL A 369 17.42 -15.36 22.18
CA VAL A 369 18.80 -15.09 22.59
C VAL A 369 19.63 -16.29 22.21
N LYS A 370 20.70 -16.09 21.46
CA LYS A 370 21.65 -17.15 21.11
C LYS A 370 22.57 -17.44 22.32
N GLY A 371 22.89 -18.70 22.52
CA GLY A 371 23.98 -19.10 23.42
C GLY A 371 25.34 -18.67 22.86
N GLY A 372 26.35 -18.58 23.69
CA GLY A 372 27.68 -18.15 23.32
C GLY A 372 28.57 -17.83 24.55
N ASP A 373 29.55 -16.93 24.40
CA ASP A 373 30.37 -16.44 25.52
C ASP A 373 29.52 -15.66 26.52
N ILE A 374 29.53 -16.12 27.79
CA ILE A 374 28.67 -15.56 28.84
C ILE A 374 29.00 -14.10 29.13
N ALA A 375 30.28 -13.70 29.07
CA ALA A 375 30.70 -12.33 29.34
C ALA A 375 30.17 -11.38 28.26
N GLN A 376 30.16 -11.83 27.00
CA GLN A 376 29.61 -11.05 25.89
C GLN A 376 28.06 -10.95 25.96
N ILE A 377 27.39 -12.07 26.27
CA ILE A 377 25.92 -12.07 26.43
C ILE A 377 25.53 -11.14 27.58
N ARG A 378 26.28 -11.13 28.70
CA ARG A 378 26.04 -10.24 29.84
C ARG A 378 26.16 -8.77 29.43
N ARG A 379 27.20 -8.39 28.69
CA ARG A 379 27.37 -7.01 28.19
C ARG A 379 26.21 -6.54 27.34
N VAL A 380 25.64 -7.41 26.50
CA VAL A 380 24.45 -7.14 25.70
C VAL A 380 23.23 -7.04 26.63
N ALA A 381 23.06 -7.98 27.55
CA ALA A 381 21.95 -8.00 28.49
C ALA A 381 21.92 -6.72 29.37
N ASP A 382 23.05 -6.28 29.89
CA ASP A 382 23.16 -5.05 30.68
C ASP A 382 22.77 -3.80 29.88
N LYS A 383 23.09 -3.78 28.57
CA LYS A 383 22.76 -2.65 27.70
C LYS A 383 21.28 -2.57 27.31
N PHE A 384 20.62 -3.71 27.12
CA PHE A 384 19.22 -3.78 26.69
C PHE A 384 18.26 -4.08 27.85
N SER A 385 18.77 -4.19 29.08
CA SER A 385 18.02 -4.49 30.29
C SER A 385 17.06 -5.68 30.18
N PRO A 386 17.40 -6.80 29.52
CA PRO A 386 16.58 -7.99 29.57
C PRO A 386 16.65 -8.57 30.97
N ARG A 387 15.60 -9.20 31.45
CA ARG A 387 15.64 -10.02 32.66
C ARG A 387 16.45 -11.27 32.34
N ALA A 388 17.75 -11.22 32.62
CA ALA A 388 18.66 -12.30 32.35
C ALA A 388 19.24 -12.85 33.69
N SER A 389 19.15 -14.15 33.86
CA SER A 389 19.82 -14.87 34.96
C SER A 389 21.00 -15.64 34.40
N PHE A 390 22.10 -15.62 35.15
CA PHE A 390 23.37 -16.27 34.80
C PHE A 390 23.82 -17.13 35.97
N ASP A 391 24.14 -18.38 35.68
CA ASP A 391 24.72 -19.30 36.69
C ASP A 391 26.21 -19.05 36.91
N GLN A 392 26.92 -18.52 35.89
CA GLN A 392 28.33 -18.13 35.99
C GLN A 392 28.62 -16.76 35.35
N ARG A 393 29.81 -16.20 35.63
CA ARG A 393 30.24 -14.90 35.12
C ARG A 393 30.98 -14.97 33.79
N THR A 394 31.63 -16.07 33.50
CA THR A 394 32.50 -16.30 32.32
C THR A 394 32.30 -17.70 31.80
N GLY A 395 32.83 -17.98 30.63
CA GLY A 395 32.75 -19.28 29.96
C GLY A 395 31.68 -19.29 28.86
N TRP A 396 31.39 -20.47 28.36
CA TRP A 396 30.40 -20.67 27.31
C TRP A 396 29.05 -21.09 27.91
N GLY A 397 27.99 -20.46 27.47
CA GLY A 397 26.65 -20.67 27.98
C GLY A 397 25.63 -20.95 26.91
N ARG A 398 24.64 -21.72 27.27
CA ARG A 398 23.42 -21.95 26.54
C ARG A 398 22.34 -20.99 27.01
N ALA A 399 21.68 -20.34 26.07
CA ALA A 399 20.56 -19.45 26.36
C ALA A 399 19.21 -20.15 26.13
N ARG A 400 18.25 -19.91 27.01
CA ARG A 400 16.84 -20.24 26.82
C ARG A 400 15.97 -19.10 27.33
N VAL A 401 14.78 -18.98 26.80
CA VAL A 401 13.76 -18.03 27.27
C VAL A 401 12.66 -18.85 27.94
N ASP A 402 12.27 -18.47 29.15
CA ASP A 402 11.14 -19.12 29.85
C ASP A 402 9.78 -18.54 29.42
N SER A 403 8.69 -19.09 29.94
CA SER A 403 7.33 -18.66 29.67
C SER A 403 7.00 -17.24 30.13
N LEU A 404 7.84 -16.65 30.99
CA LEU A 404 7.73 -15.28 31.50
C LEU A 404 8.65 -14.31 30.74
N SER A 405 9.25 -14.77 29.64
CA SER A 405 10.23 -14.02 28.83
C SER A 405 11.52 -13.64 29.57
N ASN A 406 11.89 -14.40 30.61
CA ASN A 406 13.21 -14.24 31.23
C ASN A 406 14.24 -15.02 30.43
N VAL A 407 15.40 -14.43 30.22
CA VAL A 407 16.55 -15.09 29.58
C VAL A 407 17.35 -15.83 30.66
N ILE A 408 17.49 -17.14 30.50
CA ILE A 408 18.27 -17.99 31.42
C ILE A 408 19.51 -18.45 30.68
N ILE A 409 20.68 -18.09 31.18
CA ILE A 409 21.97 -18.50 30.62
C ILE A 409 22.56 -19.55 31.59
N THR A 410 22.70 -20.77 31.06
CA THR A 410 23.31 -21.90 31.81
C THR A 410 24.68 -22.17 31.22
N SER A 411 25.68 -22.18 32.05
CA SER A 411 27.08 -22.51 31.68
C SER A 411 27.21 -23.93 31.12
N LEU A 412 28.05 -24.09 30.13
CA LEU A 412 28.46 -25.42 29.68
C LEU A 412 29.51 -25.97 30.65
N PRO A 413 29.44 -27.26 31.03
CA PRO A 413 30.45 -27.85 31.87
C PRO A 413 31.83 -27.73 31.24
N PRO A 414 32.89 -27.59 32.05
CA PRO A 414 34.26 -27.57 31.53
C PRO A 414 34.57 -28.89 30.78
N GLU A 415 35.66 -28.92 30.03
CA GLU A 415 36.04 -30.03 29.17
C GLU A 415 36.13 -31.35 29.92
N THR A 416 35.09 -32.19 29.78
CA THR A 416 34.97 -33.45 30.55
C THR A 416 34.96 -34.72 29.68
N GLY A 417 35.34 -34.64 28.40
CA GLY A 417 35.22 -35.77 27.45
C GLY A 417 33.77 -36.18 27.17
N THR A 418 32.81 -35.29 27.48
CA THR A 418 31.40 -35.46 27.21
C THR A 418 30.88 -34.43 26.21
N MET A 419 29.87 -34.81 25.46
CA MET A 419 29.23 -33.95 24.46
C MET A 419 28.53 -32.76 25.12
N PRO A 420 28.85 -31.52 24.74
CA PRO A 420 28.15 -30.34 25.23
C PRO A 420 26.76 -30.20 24.57
N ASP A 421 25.85 -29.50 25.24
CA ASP A 421 24.62 -29.09 24.62
C ASP A 421 24.81 -27.76 23.87
N VAL A 422 24.90 -27.82 22.56
CA VAL A 422 25.10 -26.65 21.71
C VAL A 422 23.78 -26.11 21.10
N ARG A 423 22.64 -26.70 21.46
CA ARG A 423 21.34 -26.20 20.99
C ARG A 423 21.08 -24.80 21.51
N GLY A 424 20.56 -23.92 20.64
CA GLY A 424 20.37 -22.50 20.90
C GLY A 424 21.59 -21.62 20.59
N MET A 425 22.76 -22.21 20.27
CA MET A 425 23.96 -21.46 19.85
C MET A 425 23.90 -21.07 18.38
N GLY A 426 24.56 -19.97 18.03
CA GLY A 426 24.87 -19.65 16.63
C GLY A 426 25.90 -20.63 16.06
N LEU A 427 25.99 -20.72 14.71
CA LEU A 427 26.92 -21.67 14.07
C LEU A 427 28.36 -21.47 14.53
N THR A 428 28.87 -20.24 14.52
CA THR A 428 30.25 -19.92 14.89
C THR A 428 30.59 -20.38 16.33
N ASP A 429 29.68 -20.11 17.28
CA ASP A 429 29.86 -20.47 18.68
C ASP A 429 29.78 -22.00 18.89
N ALA A 430 28.83 -22.64 18.20
CA ALA A 430 28.71 -24.11 18.26
C ALA A 430 29.93 -24.80 17.66
N LEU A 431 30.46 -24.34 16.53
CA LEU A 431 31.69 -24.84 15.92
C LEU A 431 32.87 -24.72 16.91
N PHE A 432 33.06 -23.51 17.46
CA PHE A 432 34.15 -23.30 18.44
C PHE A 432 34.09 -24.26 19.63
N VAL A 433 32.89 -24.40 20.21
CA VAL A 433 32.68 -25.29 21.38
C VAL A 433 32.92 -26.78 21.05
N LEU A 434 32.53 -27.22 19.86
CA LEU A 434 32.67 -28.62 19.44
C LEU A 434 34.09 -28.93 18.96
N GLU A 435 34.67 -28.06 18.14
CA GLU A 435 36.03 -28.24 17.61
C GLU A 435 37.11 -28.09 18.66
N SER A 436 36.91 -27.22 19.67
CA SER A 436 37.81 -27.14 20.84
C SER A 436 37.87 -28.44 21.68
N ARG A 437 36.86 -29.32 21.53
CA ARG A 437 36.82 -30.67 22.11
C ARG A 437 37.34 -31.76 21.17
N GLY A 438 37.93 -31.35 20.04
CA GLY A 438 38.49 -32.26 19.05
C GLY A 438 37.46 -32.96 18.16
N LEU A 439 36.22 -32.46 18.12
CA LEU A 439 35.18 -33.02 17.28
C LEU A 439 35.21 -32.44 15.85
N LYS A 440 34.88 -33.24 14.86
CA LYS A 440 34.63 -32.78 13.49
C LYS A 440 33.14 -32.45 13.35
N VAL A 441 32.81 -31.27 12.82
CA VAL A 441 31.42 -30.84 12.74
C VAL A 441 30.90 -30.86 11.27
N ARG A 442 29.72 -31.43 11.08
CA ARG A 442 28.94 -31.28 9.88
C ARG A 442 27.67 -30.49 10.22
N PHE A 443 27.32 -29.49 9.42
CA PHE A 443 26.17 -28.66 9.70
C PHE A 443 25.27 -28.48 8.48
N SER A 444 23.98 -28.20 8.74
CA SER A 444 22.98 -27.87 7.73
C SER A 444 22.03 -26.79 8.27
N GLY A 445 21.50 -25.92 7.39
CA GLY A 445 20.58 -24.83 7.72
C GLY A 445 21.29 -23.52 8.12
N VAL A 446 20.50 -22.53 8.58
CA VAL A 446 20.96 -21.21 9.01
C VAL A 446 20.20 -20.79 10.27
N GLY A 447 20.85 -20.02 11.15
CA GLY A 447 20.22 -19.53 12.38
C GLY A 447 20.88 -20.08 13.63
N ALA A 448 20.08 -20.62 14.57
CA ALA A 448 20.56 -21.24 15.80
C ALA A 448 20.47 -22.76 15.69
N VAL A 449 21.39 -23.46 16.40
CA VAL A 449 21.35 -24.92 16.44
C VAL A 449 20.08 -25.41 17.14
N THR A 450 19.30 -26.23 16.43
CA THR A 450 18.06 -26.83 16.94
C THR A 450 18.26 -28.30 17.33
N GLN A 451 19.18 -29.01 16.65
CA GLN A 451 19.46 -30.43 16.88
C GLN A 451 20.94 -30.73 16.78
N GLN A 452 21.38 -31.74 17.51
CA GLN A 452 22.74 -32.32 17.48
C GLN A 452 22.64 -33.83 17.42
N SER A 453 23.48 -34.50 16.60
CA SER A 453 23.40 -35.95 16.36
C SER A 453 23.92 -36.81 17.53
N ILE A 454 24.80 -36.23 18.36
CA ILE A 454 25.29 -36.88 19.59
C ILE A 454 24.55 -36.21 20.76
N PRO A 455 23.85 -36.96 21.64
CA PRO A 455 23.15 -36.37 22.77
C PRO A 455 24.10 -35.68 23.75
N ALA A 456 23.65 -34.58 24.36
CA ALA A 456 24.39 -33.88 25.39
C ALA A 456 24.71 -34.84 26.58
N GLY A 457 25.90 -34.77 27.11
CA GLY A 457 26.37 -35.64 28.19
C GLY A 457 26.94 -37.01 27.73
N ALA A 458 26.73 -37.40 26.47
CA ALA A 458 27.31 -38.64 25.95
C ALA A 458 28.86 -38.57 25.90
N ARG A 459 29.56 -39.66 26.13
CA ARG A 459 31.02 -39.71 25.95
C ARG A 459 31.42 -39.42 24.51
N ILE A 460 32.39 -38.58 24.32
CA ILE A 460 32.96 -38.24 23.01
C ILE A 460 34.42 -38.70 22.92
N THR A 461 34.80 -39.09 21.70
CA THR A 461 36.19 -39.45 21.36
C THR A 461 36.71 -38.35 20.41
N PRO A 462 37.89 -37.76 20.65
CA PRO A 462 38.52 -36.84 19.74
C PRO A 462 38.58 -37.39 18.29
N GLY A 463 38.25 -36.57 17.30
CA GLY A 463 38.16 -36.98 15.91
C GLY A 463 36.78 -37.51 15.46
N SER A 464 35.83 -37.75 16.38
CA SER A 464 34.46 -38.12 16.06
C SER A 464 33.74 -37.01 15.35
N THR A 465 32.81 -37.40 14.45
CA THR A 465 31.99 -36.42 13.68
C THR A 465 30.64 -36.23 14.34
N VAL A 466 30.26 -34.97 14.60
CA VAL A 466 28.91 -34.58 15.06
C VAL A 466 28.19 -33.79 13.99
N GLY A 467 26.92 -34.11 13.76
CA GLY A 467 26.00 -33.33 12.91
C GLY A 467 25.21 -32.35 13.74
N ILE A 468 25.09 -31.12 13.28
CA ILE A 468 24.20 -30.10 13.87
C ILE A 468 23.25 -29.54 12.78
N THR A 469 22.01 -29.31 13.19
CA THR A 469 20.98 -28.67 12.31
C THR A 469 20.60 -27.31 12.88
N LEU A 470 20.61 -26.29 12.02
CA LEU A 470 20.24 -24.92 12.37
C LEU A 470 18.89 -24.56 11.72
N LYS A 471 18.12 -23.73 12.43
CA LYS A 471 16.88 -23.11 11.93
C LYS A 471 16.80 -21.66 12.42
#